data_de787966169eda6c19aca326653d131d
#
_entry.id   de787966169eda6c19aca326653d131d
#
_cell.length_a   1.000
_cell.length_b   1.000
_cell.length_c   1.000
_cell.angle_alpha   90.00
_cell.angle_beta   90.00
_cell.angle_gamma   90.00
#
_symmetry.space_group_name_H-M   'P 1'
#
loop_
_entity.id
_entity.type
_entity.pdbx_description
1 polymer ?
#
loop_
_entity_poly.entity_id
_entity_poly.type
_entity_poly.pdbx_seq_one_letter_code
_entity_poly.pdbx_strand_id
1 'polypeptide(L)'
;MDVGVGRIPCMVRKPGAERARAGNGLLLESRAPLCEPTMFGFRSKKTAPTPDAPATPEETPEQKEGWFKRLRAKLNQGDSWLTYDLANLVPGGRIDDAVLDELETRLIMADCGVETTDRILSSLRSKVQRKELDNLDALLKALRGALIDILRPSAKPLLIDESKRPFAILIVGVNGAGKTTTIGKLARLLKQAECKVMLAAGDTFRAAAVEQLQVWGQRNAVPVIAQGSGADPAAVIFDAMQAAQARDVDVLLADTAGRLHTQTNLMEELKKIKRVMSRQDPTAPHEVLLVLDASQGQNALQQAKLFHEALGVTGIVLTKLDGTAKGGIVLAIASEMRLPIRFIGIGESAEDFDEFDAESFVDALIKPTSEVG
;
A
#
# COMPACT_ATOMS: atom_id res chain seq x y z
N MET A 1 17.40 30.56 1.59
CA MET A 1 16.98 29.89 0.34
C MET A 1 16.03 28.82 0.79
N ASP A 2 14.73 29.18 0.79
CA ASP A 2 13.63 28.28 1.18
C ASP A 2 13.41 27.29 0.04
N VAL A 3 13.68 26.02 0.30
CA VAL A 3 13.37 24.92 -0.62
C VAL A 3 11.91 24.55 -0.33
N GLY A 4 11.00 24.98 -1.21
CA GLY A 4 9.59 24.69 -1.12
C GLY A 4 9.35 23.17 -1.08
N VAL A 5 8.87 22.67 0.06
CA VAL A 5 8.43 21.29 0.25
C VAL A 5 7.13 21.12 -0.52
N GLY A 6 7.20 20.49 -1.69
CA GLY A 6 6.01 20.10 -2.44
C GLY A 6 5.15 19.13 -1.62
N ARG A 7 3.87 19.46 -1.47
CA ARG A 7 2.90 18.64 -0.73
C ARG A 7 2.64 17.37 -1.54
N ILE A 8 2.84 16.21 -0.90
CA ILE A 8 2.46 14.90 -1.42
C ILE A 8 0.92 14.83 -1.42
N PRO A 9 0.26 14.36 -2.49
CA PRO A 9 -1.18 14.18 -2.49
C PRO A 9 -1.58 13.11 -1.49
N CYS A 10 -2.70 13.34 -0.84
CA CYS A 10 -3.20 12.57 0.28
C CYS A 10 -3.35 11.08 -0.08
N MET A 11 -2.42 10.24 0.37
CA MET A 11 -2.53 8.78 0.42
C MET A 11 -3.71 8.32 1.27
N VAL A 12 -4.37 9.26 1.94
CA VAL A 12 -5.49 9.06 2.83
C VAL A 12 -6.70 9.77 2.23
N ARG A 13 -7.53 9.05 1.46
CA ARG A 13 -8.82 9.57 1.03
C ARG A 13 -9.77 9.60 2.22
N LYS A 14 -10.20 10.81 2.60
CA LYS A 14 -11.28 11.01 3.57
C LYS A 14 -12.63 10.75 2.89
N PRO A 15 -13.47 9.81 3.38
CA PRO A 15 -14.80 9.62 2.79
C PRO A 15 -15.64 10.90 3.01
N GLY A 16 -16.16 11.46 1.94
CA GLY A 16 -17.03 12.63 1.98
C GLY A 16 -18.28 12.33 2.79
N ALA A 17 -18.65 13.24 3.70
CA ALA A 17 -19.84 13.13 4.52
C ALA A 17 -21.11 13.28 3.67
N GLU A 18 -21.67 12.18 3.18
CA GLU A 18 -23.07 12.14 2.73
C GLU A 18 -24.00 12.14 3.95
N ARG A 19 -24.59 13.30 4.22
CA ARG A 19 -25.69 13.41 5.19
C ARG A 19 -26.93 12.72 4.61
N ALA A 20 -27.21 11.51 5.04
CA ALA A 20 -28.51 10.89 4.86
C ALA A 20 -29.56 11.64 5.70
N ARG A 21 -30.49 12.33 5.04
CA ARG A 21 -31.76 12.75 5.62
C ARG A 21 -32.68 11.54 5.68
N ALA A 22 -32.96 11.04 6.87
CA ALA A 22 -34.11 10.18 7.11
C ALA A 22 -35.09 10.94 8.02
N GLY A 23 -36.28 11.22 7.46
CA GLY A 23 -37.38 11.75 8.23
C GLY A 23 -38.20 10.65 8.89
N ASN A 24 -38.85 11.02 9.99
CA ASN A 24 -40.17 10.60 10.49
C ASN A 24 -40.35 11.26 11.84
N GLY A 25 -41.25 12.06 12.06
CA GLY A 25 -42.68 12.17 12.13
C GLY A 25 -43.24 11.64 13.44
N LEU A 26 -43.71 12.54 14.33
CA LEU A 26 -45.06 12.46 14.96
C LEU A 26 -45.26 13.56 16.05
N LEU A 27 -46.20 14.48 15.73
CA LEU A 27 -47.25 15.09 16.55
C LEU A 27 -47.03 15.40 18.03
N LEU A 28 -47.18 16.67 18.44
CA LEU A 28 -48.29 17.11 19.30
C LEU A 28 -48.36 18.65 19.38
N GLU A 29 -49.62 19.10 19.40
CA GLU A 29 -50.17 20.45 19.31
C GLU A 29 -49.81 21.40 20.46
N SER A 30 -49.68 22.73 20.21
CA SER A 30 -50.55 23.73 20.85
C SER A 30 -50.32 25.16 20.33
N ARG A 31 -51.36 25.71 19.71
CA ARG A 31 -51.94 27.07 19.70
C ARG A 31 -51.04 28.30 19.64
N ALA A 32 -51.42 29.06 18.61
CA ALA A 32 -51.06 30.42 18.17
C ALA A 32 -51.42 31.52 19.21
N PRO A 33 -51.07 32.83 18.95
CA PRO A 33 -51.81 33.60 17.94
C PRO A 33 -50.98 34.58 17.05
N LEU A 34 -51.52 34.77 15.87
CA LEU A 34 -51.63 35.91 14.94
C LEU A 34 -50.84 37.20 15.22
N CYS A 35 -50.10 37.67 14.24
CA CYS A 35 -50.08 39.04 13.73
C CYS A 35 -49.50 39.09 12.30
N GLU A 36 -50.32 39.55 11.34
CA GLU A 36 -49.98 39.94 9.97
C GLU A 36 -49.75 41.45 9.89
N PRO A 37 -49.50 42.03 8.69
CA PRO A 37 -48.30 41.96 7.82
C PRO A 37 -47.75 43.37 7.56
N THR A 38 -46.51 43.47 7.07
CA THR A 38 -46.09 44.66 6.32
C THR A 38 -45.14 44.24 5.17
N MET A 39 -45.62 44.55 3.97
CA MET A 39 -44.86 44.55 2.72
C MET A 39 -43.67 45.51 2.78
N PHE A 40 -42.51 45.08 2.41
CA PHE A 40 -41.54 45.90 1.70
C PHE A 40 -40.69 45.02 0.79
N GLY A 41 -40.79 45.27 -0.52
CA GLY A 41 -40.00 44.63 -1.54
C GLY A 41 -38.54 45.02 -1.48
N PHE A 42 -37.65 44.04 -1.63
CA PHE A 42 -36.25 44.28 -2.01
C PHE A 42 -35.79 43.27 -3.05
N ARG A 43 -35.20 43.82 -4.09
CA ARG A 43 -34.62 43.23 -5.28
C ARG A 43 -33.75 42.02 -4.95
N SER A 44 -33.98 40.92 -5.66
CA SER A 44 -33.10 39.79 -5.85
C SER A 44 -31.70 40.26 -6.28
N LYS A 45 -30.70 40.16 -5.40
CA LYS A 45 -29.29 40.15 -5.76
C LYS A 45 -28.92 38.71 -6.11
N LYS A 46 -28.46 38.50 -7.34
CA LYS A 46 -27.80 37.27 -7.77
C LYS A 46 -26.71 36.90 -6.75
N THR A 47 -26.89 35.79 -6.07
CA THR A 47 -25.85 35.15 -5.27
C THR A 47 -24.75 34.66 -6.23
N ALA A 48 -23.53 35.11 -5.99
CA ALA A 48 -22.34 34.63 -6.65
C ALA A 48 -22.13 33.13 -6.34
N PRO A 49 -21.51 32.36 -7.24
CA PRO A 49 -21.26 30.95 -7.00
C PRO A 49 -20.33 30.80 -5.78
N THR A 50 -20.69 29.88 -4.90
CA THR A 50 -19.85 29.43 -3.76
C THR A 50 -18.50 28.94 -4.29
N PRO A 51 -17.37 29.31 -3.68
CA PRO A 51 -16.08 28.79 -4.10
C PRO A 51 -16.05 27.27 -3.93
N ASP A 52 -15.58 26.59 -4.95
CA ASP A 52 -15.36 25.16 -5.00
C ASP A 52 -14.61 24.67 -3.75
N ALA A 53 -14.99 23.48 -3.29
CA ALA A 53 -14.26 22.74 -2.29
C ALA A 53 -12.77 22.60 -2.72
N PRO A 54 -11.81 22.66 -1.80
CA PRO A 54 -10.40 22.61 -2.15
C PRO A 54 -10.11 21.32 -2.90
N ALA A 55 -9.63 21.47 -4.14
CA ALA A 55 -9.15 20.37 -4.96
C ALA A 55 -8.03 19.63 -4.21
N THR A 56 -8.12 18.31 -4.19
CA THR A 56 -7.08 17.41 -3.67
C THR A 56 -5.75 17.79 -4.35
N PRO A 57 -4.64 17.96 -3.59
CA PRO A 57 -3.36 18.26 -4.20
C PRO A 57 -2.91 17.04 -5.03
N GLU A 58 -2.88 17.16 -6.34
CA GLU A 58 -2.27 16.17 -7.23
C GLU A 58 -0.74 16.23 -7.11
N GLU A 59 -0.07 15.06 -7.07
CA GLU A 59 1.40 14.97 -7.14
C GLU A 59 1.90 15.75 -8.34
N THR A 60 2.96 16.52 -8.13
CA THR A 60 3.54 17.23 -9.26
C THR A 60 4.13 16.23 -10.25
N PRO A 61 4.02 16.47 -11.56
CA PRO A 61 4.59 15.59 -12.59
C PRO A 61 6.07 15.26 -12.35
N GLU A 62 6.84 16.21 -11.78
CA GLU A 62 8.25 16.05 -11.45
C GLU A 62 8.51 15.02 -10.33
N GLN A 63 7.62 14.90 -9.34
CA GLN A 63 7.78 13.94 -8.24
C GLN A 63 7.48 12.52 -8.71
N LYS A 64 6.43 12.34 -9.52
CA LYS A 64 6.10 11.05 -10.15
C LYS A 64 7.20 10.60 -11.11
N GLU A 65 7.74 11.51 -11.91
CA GLU A 65 8.86 11.21 -12.81
C GLU A 65 10.12 10.81 -12.03
N GLY A 66 10.42 11.47 -10.92
CA GLY A 66 11.55 11.13 -10.05
C GLY A 66 11.39 9.76 -9.38
N TRP A 67 10.20 9.42 -8.89
CA TRP A 67 9.89 8.10 -8.33
C TRP A 67 10.00 7.00 -9.39
N PHE A 68 9.37 7.19 -10.54
CA PHE A 68 9.40 6.22 -11.64
C PHE A 68 10.84 5.92 -12.13
N LYS A 69 11.68 6.95 -12.28
CA LYS A 69 13.10 6.79 -12.63
C LYS A 69 13.85 5.93 -11.61
N ARG A 70 13.63 6.17 -10.29
CA ARG A 70 14.24 5.36 -9.22
C ARG A 70 13.72 3.93 -9.25
N LEU A 71 12.40 3.73 -9.32
CA LEU A 71 11.76 2.41 -9.40
C LEU A 71 12.34 1.59 -10.55
N ARG A 72 12.41 2.17 -11.75
CA ARG A 72 12.98 1.51 -12.93
C ARG A 72 14.46 1.16 -12.76
N ALA A 73 15.27 2.08 -12.27
CA ALA A 73 16.69 1.85 -12.06
C ALA A 73 16.95 0.73 -11.04
N LYS A 74 16.13 0.64 -9.99
CA LYS A 74 16.25 -0.38 -8.94
C LYS A 74 15.75 -1.75 -9.39
N LEU A 75 14.65 -1.83 -10.15
CA LEU A 75 14.10 -3.10 -10.62
C LEU A 75 14.93 -3.72 -11.75
N ASN A 76 15.55 -2.92 -12.62
CA ASN A 76 16.23 -3.41 -13.81
C ASN A 76 17.75 -3.38 -13.72
N GLN A 77 18.35 -2.67 -12.74
CA GLN A 77 19.80 -2.45 -12.64
C GLN A 77 20.43 -2.03 -13.99
N GLY A 78 19.68 -1.25 -14.80
CA GLY A 78 20.08 -0.73 -16.11
C GLY A 78 19.35 -1.35 -17.29
N ASP A 79 19.18 -2.66 -17.34
CA ASP A 79 18.47 -3.37 -18.43
C ASP A 79 17.27 -4.16 -17.90
N SER A 80 16.16 -4.17 -18.65
CA SER A 80 14.99 -4.96 -18.29
C SER A 80 15.29 -6.46 -18.43
N TRP A 81 15.34 -7.16 -17.31
CA TRP A 81 15.53 -8.62 -17.30
C TRP A 81 14.44 -9.37 -18.09
N LEU A 82 13.24 -8.77 -18.19
CA LEU A 82 12.09 -9.39 -18.85
C LEU A 82 12.15 -9.25 -20.36
N THR A 83 12.61 -8.10 -20.85
CA THR A 83 12.58 -7.77 -22.28
C THR A 83 13.96 -7.66 -22.94
N TYR A 84 15.05 -7.76 -22.13
CA TYR A 84 16.41 -7.74 -22.64
C TYR A 84 16.59 -8.82 -23.73
N ASP A 85 17.12 -8.40 -24.87
CA ASP A 85 17.48 -9.29 -25.99
C ASP A 85 16.33 -10.07 -26.63
N LEU A 86 15.04 -9.81 -26.29
CA LEU A 86 13.91 -10.46 -26.95
C LEU A 86 13.86 -10.14 -28.46
N ALA A 87 14.38 -8.99 -28.89
CA ALA A 87 14.45 -8.62 -30.30
C ALA A 87 15.30 -9.61 -31.12
N ASN A 88 16.35 -10.16 -30.51
CA ASN A 88 17.24 -11.14 -31.16
C ASN A 88 16.57 -12.54 -31.28
N LEU A 89 15.56 -12.83 -30.48
CA LEU A 89 14.81 -14.09 -30.52
C LEU A 89 13.66 -14.07 -31.52
N VAL A 90 13.42 -12.91 -32.18
CA VAL A 90 12.34 -12.73 -33.16
C VAL A 90 12.93 -12.46 -34.56
N PRO A 91 13.76 -13.37 -35.14
CA PRO A 91 14.31 -13.17 -36.47
C PRO A 91 13.19 -13.16 -37.52
N GLY A 92 13.10 -12.06 -38.27
CA GLY A 92 12.04 -11.86 -39.27
C GLY A 92 10.68 -11.42 -38.74
N GLY A 93 10.60 -11.00 -37.46
CA GLY A 93 9.39 -10.41 -36.87
C GLY A 93 8.31 -11.41 -36.46
N ARG A 94 8.52 -12.70 -36.61
CA ARG A 94 7.53 -13.72 -36.23
C ARG A 94 7.72 -14.19 -34.79
N ILE A 95 6.64 -14.17 -34.02
CA ILE A 95 6.60 -14.71 -32.68
C ILE A 95 6.26 -16.20 -32.81
N ASP A 96 7.22 -17.03 -32.42
CA ASP A 96 7.11 -18.49 -32.39
C ASP A 96 7.09 -19.04 -30.95
N ASP A 97 7.00 -20.35 -30.81
CA ASP A 97 7.00 -21.02 -29.49
C ASP A 97 8.30 -20.78 -28.73
N ALA A 98 9.44 -20.62 -29.44
CA ALA A 98 10.73 -20.40 -28.79
C ALA A 98 10.79 -19.08 -28.00
N VAL A 99 10.14 -18.02 -28.50
CA VAL A 99 10.00 -16.73 -27.80
C VAL A 99 9.15 -16.87 -26.54
N LEU A 100 8.07 -17.66 -26.62
CA LEU A 100 7.18 -17.90 -25.47
C LEU A 100 7.87 -18.77 -24.40
N ASP A 101 8.66 -19.76 -24.81
CA ASP A 101 9.43 -20.63 -23.91
C ASP A 101 10.54 -19.85 -23.19
N GLU A 102 11.17 -18.90 -23.88
CA GLU A 102 12.14 -17.98 -23.25
C GLU A 102 11.46 -17.05 -22.25
N LEU A 103 10.28 -16.50 -22.58
CA LEU A 103 9.49 -15.70 -21.62
C LEU A 103 9.08 -16.53 -20.40
N GLU A 104 8.70 -17.79 -20.59
CA GLU A 104 8.42 -18.73 -19.50
C GLU A 104 9.61 -18.87 -18.56
N THR A 105 10.78 -19.15 -19.12
CA THR A 105 12.03 -19.26 -18.37
C THR A 105 12.31 -18.01 -17.56
N ARG A 106 12.20 -16.83 -18.17
CA ARG A 106 12.45 -15.53 -17.50
C ARG A 106 11.46 -15.27 -16.37
N LEU A 107 10.17 -15.52 -16.58
CA LEU A 107 9.13 -15.34 -15.55
C LEU A 107 9.36 -16.28 -14.35
N ILE A 108 9.67 -17.55 -14.61
CA ILE A 108 10.00 -18.51 -13.54
C ILE A 108 11.25 -18.07 -12.77
N MET A 109 12.33 -17.71 -13.48
CA MET A 109 13.56 -17.23 -12.87
C MET A 109 13.41 -15.91 -12.10
N ALA A 110 12.33 -15.17 -12.34
CA ALA A 110 11.98 -13.94 -11.65
C ALA A 110 11.10 -14.16 -10.41
N ASP A 111 10.89 -15.40 -9.99
CA ASP A 111 9.99 -15.76 -8.88
C ASP A 111 8.49 -15.47 -9.13
N CYS A 112 8.05 -15.39 -10.40
CA CYS A 112 6.62 -15.27 -10.70
C CYS A 112 5.80 -16.49 -10.25
N GLY A 113 6.48 -17.65 -10.07
CA GLY A 113 5.84 -18.92 -9.78
C GLY A 113 5.16 -19.54 -11.01
N VAL A 114 5.00 -20.85 -10.98
CA VAL A 114 4.51 -21.64 -12.13
C VAL A 114 3.10 -21.23 -12.52
N GLU A 115 2.18 -21.15 -11.56
CA GLU A 115 0.76 -20.86 -11.80
C GLU A 115 0.53 -19.48 -12.43
N THR A 116 1.26 -18.47 -11.93
CA THR A 116 1.19 -17.10 -12.48
C THR A 116 1.80 -17.03 -13.88
N THR A 117 2.93 -17.72 -14.10
CA THR A 117 3.59 -17.82 -15.40
C THR A 117 2.69 -18.47 -16.42
N ASP A 118 2.08 -19.62 -16.10
CA ASP A 118 1.13 -20.31 -16.97
C ASP A 118 -0.06 -19.43 -17.35
N ARG A 119 -0.57 -18.65 -16.42
CA ARG A 119 -1.66 -17.71 -16.67
C ARG A 119 -1.28 -16.63 -17.68
N ILE A 120 -0.07 -16.06 -17.54
CA ILE A 120 0.46 -15.05 -18.47
C ILE A 120 0.64 -15.65 -19.85
N LEU A 121 1.32 -16.81 -19.95
CA LEU A 121 1.63 -17.45 -21.21
C LEU A 121 0.39 -17.96 -21.94
N SER A 122 -0.60 -18.51 -21.22
CA SER A 122 -1.88 -18.94 -21.81
C SER A 122 -2.60 -17.76 -22.48
N SER A 123 -2.58 -16.60 -21.87
CA SER A 123 -3.12 -15.37 -22.47
C SER A 123 -2.37 -14.98 -23.75
N LEU A 124 -1.03 -15.04 -23.74
CA LEU A 124 -0.21 -14.72 -24.92
C LEU A 124 -0.36 -15.75 -26.03
N ARG A 125 -0.28 -17.06 -25.72
CA ARG A 125 -0.48 -18.17 -26.68
C ARG A 125 -1.84 -18.06 -27.39
N SER A 126 -2.90 -17.74 -26.66
CA SER A 126 -4.23 -17.51 -27.23
C SER A 126 -4.25 -16.36 -28.26
N LYS A 127 -3.50 -15.26 -28.01
CA LYS A 127 -3.39 -14.14 -28.93
C LYS A 127 -2.52 -14.46 -30.15
N VAL A 128 -1.44 -15.24 -29.99
CA VAL A 128 -0.62 -15.75 -31.11
C VAL A 128 -1.46 -16.62 -32.05
N GLN A 129 -2.24 -17.55 -31.50
CA GLN A 129 -3.12 -18.41 -32.29
C GLN A 129 -4.17 -17.63 -33.11
N ARG A 130 -4.64 -16.50 -32.56
CA ARG A 130 -5.57 -15.60 -33.27
C ARG A 130 -4.88 -14.63 -34.24
N LYS A 131 -3.54 -14.75 -34.40
CA LYS A 131 -2.70 -13.86 -35.23
C LYS A 131 -2.81 -12.38 -34.84
N GLU A 132 -3.01 -12.12 -33.55
CA GLU A 132 -3.06 -10.76 -32.98
C GLU A 132 -1.66 -10.23 -32.60
N LEU A 133 -0.66 -11.13 -32.55
CA LEU A 133 0.73 -10.81 -32.21
C LEU A 133 1.61 -11.13 -33.43
N ASP A 134 1.80 -10.14 -34.29
CA ASP A 134 2.54 -10.27 -35.54
C ASP A 134 3.96 -9.72 -35.47
N ASN A 135 4.28 -8.98 -34.39
CA ASN A 135 5.60 -8.38 -34.17
C ASN A 135 5.91 -8.23 -32.68
N LEU A 136 7.17 -7.85 -32.37
CA LEU A 136 7.66 -7.70 -31.01
C LEU A 136 6.87 -6.63 -30.21
N ASP A 137 6.51 -5.52 -30.83
CA ASP A 137 5.75 -4.46 -30.16
C ASP A 137 4.37 -4.92 -29.72
N ALA A 138 3.69 -5.68 -30.58
CA ALA A 138 2.40 -6.30 -30.27
C ALA A 138 2.53 -7.29 -29.08
N LEU A 139 3.61 -8.09 -29.07
CA LEU A 139 3.91 -9.02 -27.98
C LEU A 139 4.15 -8.26 -26.66
N LEU A 140 5.01 -7.25 -26.67
CA LEU A 140 5.32 -6.45 -25.46
C LEU A 140 4.08 -5.73 -24.93
N LYS A 141 3.25 -5.18 -25.82
CA LYS A 141 1.96 -4.58 -25.44
C LYS A 141 1.00 -5.58 -24.84
N ALA A 142 0.94 -6.80 -25.40
CA ALA A 142 0.09 -7.87 -24.87
C ALA A 142 0.61 -8.38 -23.51
N LEU A 143 1.92 -8.52 -23.35
CA LEU A 143 2.58 -8.90 -22.10
C LEU A 143 2.30 -7.82 -21.03
N ARG A 144 2.51 -6.54 -21.36
CA ARG A 144 2.16 -5.42 -20.47
C ARG A 144 0.71 -5.51 -19.99
N GLY A 145 -0.22 -5.73 -20.91
CA GLY A 145 -1.63 -5.87 -20.56
C GLY A 145 -1.88 -7.03 -19.60
N ALA A 146 -1.30 -8.20 -19.86
CA ALA A 146 -1.46 -9.40 -19.02
C ALA A 146 -0.89 -9.18 -17.60
N LEU A 147 0.24 -8.51 -17.46
CA LEU A 147 0.84 -8.17 -16.17
C LEU A 147 -0.03 -7.18 -15.38
N ILE A 148 -0.53 -6.13 -16.04
CA ILE A 148 -1.43 -5.15 -15.42
C ILE A 148 -2.73 -5.81 -14.97
N ASP A 149 -3.32 -6.69 -15.77
CA ASP A 149 -4.56 -7.39 -15.41
C ASP A 149 -4.42 -8.27 -14.17
N ILE A 150 -3.21 -8.79 -13.89
CA ILE A 150 -2.89 -9.51 -12.66
C ILE A 150 -2.77 -8.56 -11.46
N LEU A 151 -2.11 -7.42 -11.64
CA LEU A 151 -1.76 -6.51 -10.55
C LEU A 151 -2.90 -5.55 -10.17
N ARG A 152 -3.70 -5.09 -11.14
CA ARG A 152 -4.74 -4.08 -10.95
C ARG A 152 -5.74 -4.40 -9.82
N PRO A 153 -6.20 -5.66 -9.62
CA PRO A 153 -7.09 -5.98 -8.50
C PRO A 153 -6.47 -5.75 -7.13
N SER A 154 -5.13 -5.85 -7.04
CA SER A 154 -4.35 -5.66 -5.80
C SER A 154 -3.79 -4.24 -5.64
N ALA A 155 -3.80 -3.40 -6.67
CA ALA A 155 -3.37 -2.00 -6.59
C ALA A 155 -4.49 -1.15 -5.97
N LYS A 156 -4.56 -1.16 -4.63
CA LYS A 156 -5.58 -0.42 -3.87
C LYS A 156 -4.89 0.39 -2.77
N PRO A 157 -5.08 1.72 -2.75
CA PRO A 157 -4.49 2.59 -1.74
C PRO A 157 -4.98 2.26 -0.32
N LEU A 158 -4.21 2.65 0.68
CA LEU A 158 -4.65 2.61 2.07
C LEU A 158 -5.64 3.75 2.33
N LEU A 159 -6.86 3.41 2.74
CA LEU A 159 -7.89 4.38 3.08
C LEU A 159 -8.03 4.48 4.59
N ILE A 160 -7.83 5.69 5.14
CA ILE A 160 -8.06 5.97 6.56
C ILE A 160 -9.51 6.43 6.74
N ASP A 161 -10.26 5.68 7.54
CA ASP A 161 -11.63 6.05 7.93
C ASP A 161 -11.58 7.03 9.11
N GLU A 162 -11.91 8.29 8.88
CA GLU A 162 -11.94 9.35 9.89
C GLU A 162 -12.96 9.14 11.00
N SER A 163 -13.95 8.28 10.78
CA SER A 163 -14.90 7.90 11.82
C SER A 163 -14.26 7.03 12.91
N LYS A 164 -13.09 6.47 12.63
CA LYS A 164 -12.29 5.62 13.53
C LYS A 164 -11.13 6.42 14.11
N ARG A 165 -11.18 6.71 15.40
CA ARG A 165 -10.13 7.47 16.10
C ARG A 165 -9.70 6.75 17.38
N PRO A 166 -8.49 6.21 17.38
CA PRO A 166 -7.53 6.14 16.27
C PRO A 166 -7.93 5.10 15.21
N PHE A 167 -7.60 5.37 13.92
CA PHE A 167 -7.52 4.30 12.93
C PHE A 167 -6.28 3.46 13.23
N ALA A 168 -6.48 2.26 13.74
CA ALA A 168 -5.41 1.43 14.27
C ALA A 168 -4.89 0.45 13.20
N ILE A 169 -3.59 0.54 12.89
CA ILE A 169 -2.89 -0.31 11.93
C ILE A 169 -1.94 -1.22 12.71
N LEU A 170 -2.15 -2.53 12.61
CA LEU A 170 -1.26 -3.54 13.17
C LEU A 170 -0.26 -3.98 12.10
N ILE A 171 1.04 -3.71 12.31
CA ILE A 171 2.10 -4.05 11.37
C ILE A 171 2.71 -5.38 11.78
N VAL A 172 2.64 -6.38 10.90
CA VAL A 172 3.11 -7.75 11.13
C VAL A 172 4.09 -8.20 10.05
N GLY A 173 4.83 -9.29 10.30
CA GLY A 173 5.80 -9.86 9.38
C GLY A 173 7.03 -10.40 10.10
N VAL A 174 7.90 -11.11 9.39
CA VAL A 174 9.10 -11.74 9.95
C VAL A 174 10.17 -10.71 10.34
N ASN A 175 11.14 -11.13 11.17
CA ASN A 175 12.31 -10.30 11.47
C ASN A 175 13.12 -10.04 10.19
N GLY A 176 13.61 -8.81 10.05
CA GLY A 176 14.36 -8.39 8.88
C GLY A 176 13.50 -8.03 7.65
N ALA A 177 12.18 -8.23 7.68
CA ALA A 177 11.30 -7.82 6.58
C ALA A 177 11.16 -6.29 6.42
N GLY A 178 11.65 -5.49 7.37
CA GLY A 178 11.60 -4.03 7.28
C GLY A 178 10.42 -3.38 8.00
N LYS A 179 9.76 -4.07 8.96
CA LYS A 179 8.59 -3.54 9.71
C LYS A 179 8.83 -2.17 10.32
N THR A 180 9.84 -2.05 11.20
CA THR A 180 10.13 -0.80 11.91
C THR A 180 10.50 0.34 10.96
N THR A 181 11.23 0.03 9.88
CA THR A 181 11.54 1.01 8.82
C THR A 181 10.28 1.43 8.06
N THR A 182 9.41 0.48 7.73
CA THR A 182 8.11 0.75 7.08
C THR A 182 7.23 1.65 7.94
N ILE A 183 7.16 1.39 9.26
CA ILE A 183 6.43 2.23 10.21
C ILE A 183 6.97 3.66 10.19
N GLY A 184 8.29 3.83 10.22
CA GLY A 184 8.92 5.15 10.19
C GLY A 184 8.62 5.93 8.90
N LYS A 185 8.67 5.25 7.75
CA LYS A 185 8.35 5.84 6.44
C LYS A 185 6.86 6.16 6.32
N LEU A 186 5.99 5.23 6.73
CA LEU A 186 4.54 5.44 6.73
C LEU A 186 4.12 6.57 7.68
N ALA A 187 4.73 6.65 8.87
CA ALA A 187 4.49 7.76 9.80
C ALA A 187 4.84 9.11 9.18
N ARG A 188 5.95 9.19 8.42
CA ARG A 188 6.32 10.41 7.67
C ARG A 188 5.25 10.77 6.63
N LEU A 189 4.80 9.81 5.82
CA LEU A 189 3.77 10.04 4.81
C LEU A 189 2.46 10.53 5.43
N LEU A 190 2.01 9.88 6.51
CA LEU A 190 0.80 10.28 7.22
C LEU A 190 0.92 11.68 7.86
N LYS A 191 2.11 12.03 8.38
CA LYS A 191 2.38 13.37 8.89
C LYS A 191 2.37 14.43 7.78
N GLN A 192 2.89 14.12 6.61
CA GLN A 192 2.82 15.00 5.44
C GLN A 192 1.38 15.20 4.95
N ALA A 193 0.51 14.19 5.16
CA ALA A 193 -0.93 14.28 4.96
C ALA A 193 -1.69 14.94 6.14
N GLU A 194 -0.96 15.62 7.05
CA GLU A 194 -1.49 16.35 8.21
C GLU A 194 -2.23 15.48 9.26
N CYS A 195 -2.07 14.14 9.21
CA CYS A 195 -2.63 13.26 10.22
C CYS A 195 -1.86 13.37 11.55
N LYS A 196 -2.60 13.31 12.66
CA LYS A 196 -2.02 13.10 14.00
C LYS A 196 -1.69 11.62 14.16
N VAL A 197 -0.40 11.28 14.15
CA VAL A 197 0.09 9.90 14.21
C VAL A 197 0.69 9.60 15.58
N MET A 198 0.53 8.36 16.05
CA MET A 198 1.19 7.79 17.22
C MET A 198 1.77 6.43 16.88
N LEU A 199 2.93 6.08 17.49
CA LEU A 199 3.58 4.78 17.32
C LEU A 199 3.48 3.97 18.61
N ALA A 200 3.35 2.64 18.50
CA ALA A 200 3.41 1.71 19.60
C ALA A 200 4.54 0.70 19.40
N ALA A 201 5.48 0.62 20.36
CA ALA A 201 6.65 -0.24 20.29
C ALA A 201 6.34 -1.65 20.85
N GLY A 202 5.64 -2.48 20.09
CA GLY A 202 5.25 -3.84 20.50
C GLY A 202 6.33 -4.91 20.27
N ASP A 203 7.47 -4.63 19.60
CA ASP A 203 8.63 -5.55 19.56
C ASP A 203 9.48 -5.38 20.82
N THR A 204 8.91 -5.69 21.98
CA THR A 204 9.51 -5.46 23.31
C THR A 204 10.69 -6.37 23.63
N PHE A 205 10.82 -7.48 22.90
CA PHE A 205 11.92 -8.44 23.09
C PHE A 205 13.24 -7.96 22.48
N ARG A 206 13.20 -6.97 21.60
CA ARG A 206 14.36 -6.41 20.92
C ARG A 206 14.55 -4.95 21.33
N ALA A 207 15.40 -4.71 22.33
CA ALA A 207 15.71 -3.35 22.80
C ALA A 207 16.09 -2.42 21.64
N ALA A 208 16.94 -2.90 20.70
CA ALA A 208 17.33 -2.12 19.53
C ALA A 208 16.15 -1.80 18.58
N ALA A 209 15.09 -2.62 18.52
CA ALA A 209 13.91 -2.31 17.72
C ALA A 209 13.08 -1.20 18.34
N VAL A 210 12.93 -1.22 19.68
CA VAL A 210 12.27 -0.14 20.44
C VAL A 210 13.04 1.18 20.26
N GLU A 211 14.38 1.16 20.43
CA GLU A 211 15.23 2.32 20.21
C GLU A 211 15.13 2.87 18.78
N GLN A 212 15.17 1.97 17.79
CA GLN A 212 15.00 2.34 16.39
C GLN A 212 13.64 3.02 16.13
N LEU A 213 12.55 2.49 16.71
CA LEU A 213 11.23 3.11 16.58
C LEU A 213 11.18 4.48 17.25
N GLN A 214 11.83 4.65 18.41
CA GLN A 214 11.94 5.94 19.10
C GLN A 214 12.70 6.97 18.25
N VAL A 215 13.79 6.55 17.58
CA VAL A 215 14.54 7.42 16.65
C VAL A 215 13.65 7.86 15.48
N TRP A 216 12.86 6.94 14.90
CA TRP A 216 11.88 7.30 13.89
C TRP A 216 10.82 8.27 14.40
N GLY A 217 10.31 8.06 15.63
CA GLY A 217 9.38 8.99 16.28
C GLY A 217 9.97 10.39 16.44
N GLN A 218 11.20 10.48 16.90
CA GLN A 218 11.91 11.77 17.05
C GLN A 218 12.11 12.49 15.72
N ARG A 219 12.58 11.75 14.68
CA ARG A 219 12.81 12.31 13.32
C ARG A 219 11.55 12.86 12.69
N ASN A 220 10.42 12.19 12.91
CA ASN A 220 9.13 12.58 12.32
C ASN A 220 8.28 13.47 13.25
N ALA A 221 8.77 13.82 14.45
CA ALA A 221 7.98 14.49 15.49
C ALA A 221 6.65 13.77 15.79
N VAL A 222 6.73 12.43 15.97
CA VAL A 222 5.59 11.52 16.25
C VAL A 222 5.82 10.89 17.64
N PRO A 223 4.84 10.96 18.57
CA PRO A 223 4.96 10.31 19.87
C PRO A 223 5.02 8.79 19.75
N VAL A 224 5.86 8.17 20.58
CA VAL A 224 6.05 6.72 20.68
C VAL A 224 5.64 6.26 22.08
N ILE A 225 4.74 5.29 22.15
CA ILE A 225 4.43 4.58 23.41
C ILE A 225 5.33 3.34 23.44
N ALA A 226 6.15 3.25 24.48
CA ALA A 226 7.06 2.15 24.73
C ALA A 226 7.12 1.84 26.22
N GLN A 227 7.33 0.58 26.55
CA GLN A 227 7.63 0.13 27.91
C GLN A 227 9.04 -0.48 27.97
N GLY A 228 9.48 -0.85 29.17
CA GLY A 228 10.78 -1.47 29.38
C GLY A 228 10.94 -2.78 28.59
N SER A 229 12.19 -3.15 28.34
CA SER A 229 12.54 -4.40 27.63
C SER A 229 11.91 -5.61 28.31
N GLY A 230 11.27 -6.49 27.52
CA GLY A 230 10.60 -7.68 28.00
C GLY A 230 9.18 -7.46 28.54
N ALA A 231 8.63 -6.25 28.43
CA ALA A 231 7.22 -6.00 28.72
C ALA A 231 6.30 -6.82 27.80
N ASP A 232 5.07 -7.08 28.23
CA ASP A 232 4.07 -7.78 27.40
C ASP A 232 3.69 -6.90 26.18
N PRO A 233 3.95 -7.34 24.93
CA PRO A 233 3.59 -6.59 23.74
C PRO A 233 2.13 -6.14 23.71
N ALA A 234 1.22 -7.00 24.18
CA ALA A 234 -0.20 -6.69 24.22
C ALA A 234 -0.54 -5.55 25.21
N ALA A 235 0.20 -5.45 26.32
CA ALA A 235 0.03 -4.37 27.28
C ALA A 235 0.51 -3.02 26.68
N VAL A 236 1.65 -3.02 25.97
CA VAL A 236 2.16 -1.81 25.29
C VAL A 236 1.14 -1.28 24.29
N ILE A 237 0.55 -2.18 23.48
CA ILE A 237 -0.43 -1.80 22.46
C ILE A 237 -1.75 -1.36 23.09
N PHE A 238 -2.15 -1.99 24.22
CA PHE A 238 -3.30 -1.54 24.99
C PHE A 238 -3.13 -0.10 25.47
N ASP A 239 -1.99 0.21 26.11
CA ASP A 239 -1.69 1.56 26.60
C ASP A 239 -1.62 2.57 25.44
N ALA A 240 -1.05 2.16 24.30
CA ALA A 240 -1.00 2.99 23.10
C ALA A 240 -2.40 3.31 22.54
N MET A 241 -3.31 2.34 22.51
CA MET A 241 -4.71 2.55 22.11
C MET A 241 -5.40 3.56 23.03
N GLN A 242 -5.26 3.41 24.36
CA GLN A 242 -5.84 4.34 25.33
C GLN A 242 -5.23 5.75 25.19
N ALA A 243 -3.91 5.84 25.07
CA ALA A 243 -3.23 7.11 24.89
C ALA A 243 -3.63 7.82 23.59
N ALA A 244 -3.82 7.05 22.50
CA ALA A 244 -4.24 7.58 21.21
C ALA A 244 -5.68 8.11 21.26
N GLN A 245 -6.60 7.41 21.91
CA GLN A 245 -7.97 7.87 22.13
C GLN A 245 -7.99 9.15 23.00
N ALA A 246 -7.25 9.17 24.11
CA ALA A 246 -7.21 10.32 25.02
C ALA A 246 -6.62 11.59 24.39
N ARG A 247 -5.75 11.45 23.36
CA ARG A 247 -5.09 12.56 22.66
C ARG A 247 -5.70 12.89 21.30
N ASP A 248 -6.84 12.30 20.97
CA ASP A 248 -7.53 12.47 19.68
C ASP A 248 -6.56 12.29 18.49
N VAL A 249 -5.88 11.14 18.48
CA VAL A 249 -4.95 10.73 17.44
C VAL A 249 -5.73 10.15 16.27
N ASP A 250 -5.37 10.53 15.04
CA ASP A 250 -6.03 10.04 13.84
C ASP A 250 -5.59 8.61 13.50
N VAL A 251 -4.26 8.32 13.58
CA VAL A 251 -3.72 7.01 13.19
C VAL A 251 -2.74 6.49 14.24
N LEU A 252 -2.95 5.25 14.67
CA LEU A 252 -2.02 4.49 15.52
C LEU A 252 -1.33 3.42 14.68
N LEU A 253 0.02 3.44 14.63
CA LEU A 253 0.85 2.41 14.00
C LEU A 253 1.47 1.53 15.09
N ALA A 254 1.09 0.25 15.12
CA ALA A 254 1.55 -0.72 16.12
C ALA A 254 2.61 -1.65 15.53
N ASP A 255 3.88 -1.51 16.00
CA ASP A 255 4.97 -2.45 15.68
C ASP A 255 4.79 -3.76 16.42
N THR A 256 5.30 -4.87 15.86
CA THR A 256 5.23 -6.19 16.48
C THR A 256 6.54 -6.97 16.30
N ALA A 257 6.76 -7.95 17.16
CA ALA A 257 7.81 -8.95 16.99
C ALA A 257 7.62 -9.75 15.68
N GLY A 258 8.69 -10.37 15.20
CA GLY A 258 8.66 -11.15 13.95
C GLY A 258 9.51 -12.43 14.01
N ARG A 259 9.60 -13.10 15.18
CA ARG A 259 10.43 -14.28 15.41
C ARG A 259 9.79 -15.56 14.86
N LEU A 260 9.91 -15.78 13.54
CA LEU A 260 9.26 -16.91 12.86
C LEU A 260 9.82 -18.29 13.22
N HIS A 261 11.05 -18.40 13.73
CA HIS A 261 11.64 -19.67 14.17
C HIS A 261 10.90 -20.31 15.37
N THR A 262 10.06 -19.55 16.08
CA THR A 262 9.09 -20.04 17.06
C THR A 262 7.67 -19.73 16.55
N GLN A 263 7.33 -20.23 15.38
CA GLN A 263 6.16 -19.86 14.58
C GLN A 263 4.86 -19.88 15.36
N THR A 264 4.59 -20.95 16.10
CA THR A 264 3.36 -21.11 16.89
C THR A 264 3.23 -20.02 17.96
N ASN A 265 4.33 -19.71 18.66
CA ASN A 265 4.32 -18.70 19.72
C ASN A 265 4.11 -17.30 19.14
N LEU A 266 4.73 -16.98 17.98
CA LEU A 266 4.55 -15.70 17.31
C LEU A 266 3.08 -15.49 16.90
N MET A 267 2.46 -16.47 16.26
CA MET A 267 1.08 -16.35 15.82
C MET A 267 0.10 -16.19 16.99
N GLU A 268 0.32 -16.89 18.09
CA GLU A 268 -0.50 -16.73 19.29
C GLU A 268 -0.31 -15.36 19.97
N GLU A 269 0.92 -14.84 19.98
CA GLU A 269 1.21 -13.48 20.46
C GLU A 269 0.48 -12.44 19.60
N LEU A 270 0.58 -12.52 18.27
CA LEU A 270 -0.10 -11.60 17.37
C LEU A 270 -1.63 -11.70 17.47
N LYS A 271 -2.18 -12.90 17.62
CA LYS A 271 -3.62 -13.08 17.88
C LYS A 271 -4.03 -12.46 19.22
N LYS A 272 -3.18 -12.56 20.27
CA LYS A 272 -3.40 -11.91 21.57
C LYS A 272 -3.46 -10.38 21.40
N ILE A 273 -2.50 -9.80 20.68
CA ILE A 273 -2.46 -8.37 20.39
C ILE A 273 -3.76 -7.94 19.67
N LYS A 274 -4.12 -8.62 18.59
CA LYS A 274 -5.34 -8.33 17.83
C LYS A 274 -6.58 -8.37 18.73
N ARG A 275 -6.67 -9.37 19.61
CA ARG A 275 -7.77 -9.49 20.59
C ARG A 275 -7.79 -8.35 21.59
N VAL A 276 -6.63 -7.88 22.03
CA VAL A 276 -6.52 -6.74 22.95
C VAL A 276 -6.96 -5.45 22.27
N MET A 277 -6.57 -5.21 21.03
CA MET A 277 -7.05 -4.06 20.24
C MET A 277 -8.58 -4.10 20.08
N SER A 278 -9.16 -5.27 19.77
CA SER A 278 -10.62 -5.43 19.63
C SER A 278 -11.41 -5.26 20.94
N ARG A 279 -10.76 -5.31 22.09
CA ARG A 279 -11.39 -4.99 23.39
C ARG A 279 -11.55 -3.49 23.61
N GLN A 280 -10.66 -2.68 23.02
CA GLN A 280 -10.72 -1.22 23.08
C GLN A 280 -11.68 -0.66 22.02
N ASP A 281 -11.62 -1.20 20.81
CA ASP A 281 -12.54 -0.92 19.72
C ASP A 281 -12.88 -2.25 19.01
N PRO A 282 -14.15 -2.71 19.04
CA PRO A 282 -14.56 -3.99 18.43
C PRO A 282 -14.21 -4.13 16.94
N THR A 283 -13.95 -3.01 16.25
CA THR A 283 -13.57 -2.98 14.83
C THR A 283 -12.05 -2.95 14.61
N ALA A 284 -11.25 -2.75 15.68
CA ALA A 284 -9.79 -2.71 15.60
C ALA A 284 -9.16 -4.13 15.63
N PRO A 285 -7.99 -4.32 15.01
CA PRO A 285 -7.29 -3.36 14.16
C PRO A 285 -8.05 -3.13 12.85
N HIS A 286 -8.07 -1.88 12.37
CA HIS A 286 -8.78 -1.50 11.14
C HIS A 286 -8.01 -1.94 9.89
N GLU A 287 -6.69 -2.05 10.00
CA GLU A 287 -5.81 -2.64 8.99
C GLU A 287 -4.80 -3.58 9.67
N VAL A 288 -4.64 -4.79 9.13
CA VAL A 288 -3.53 -5.71 9.42
C VAL A 288 -2.59 -5.67 8.23
N LEU A 289 -1.50 -4.92 8.39
CA LEU A 289 -0.55 -4.64 7.31
C LEU A 289 0.65 -5.59 7.40
N LEU A 290 0.74 -6.51 6.45
CA LEU A 290 1.83 -7.49 6.39
C LEU A 290 3.00 -6.92 5.59
N VAL A 291 4.16 -6.86 6.23
CA VAL A 291 5.43 -6.45 5.59
C VAL A 291 6.21 -7.67 5.17
N LEU A 292 6.48 -7.78 3.88
CA LEU A 292 7.20 -8.87 3.24
C LEU A 292 8.50 -8.38 2.60
N ASP A 293 9.55 -9.17 2.74
CA ASP A 293 10.82 -8.98 2.06
C ASP A 293 10.75 -9.63 0.67
N ALA A 294 10.69 -8.83 -0.39
CA ALA A 294 10.58 -9.32 -1.76
C ALA A 294 11.81 -10.14 -2.20
N SER A 295 12.98 -9.91 -1.59
CA SER A 295 14.19 -10.69 -1.89
C SER A 295 14.11 -12.16 -1.46
N GLN A 296 13.12 -12.52 -0.65
CA GLN A 296 12.87 -13.91 -0.23
C GLN A 296 12.12 -14.74 -1.31
N GLY A 297 11.73 -14.15 -2.44
CA GLY A 297 11.06 -14.84 -3.54
C GLY A 297 9.83 -15.63 -3.06
N GLN A 298 9.70 -16.89 -3.49
CA GLN A 298 8.55 -17.74 -3.16
C GLN A 298 8.36 -17.96 -1.63
N ASN A 299 9.41 -17.80 -0.82
CA ASN A 299 9.25 -17.84 0.65
C ASN A 299 8.38 -16.68 1.17
N ALA A 300 8.45 -15.49 0.54
CA ALA A 300 7.59 -14.37 0.90
C ALA A 300 6.10 -14.70 0.67
N LEU A 301 5.76 -15.40 -0.40
CA LEU A 301 4.41 -15.87 -0.68
C LEU A 301 3.92 -16.89 0.37
N GLN A 302 4.78 -17.84 0.79
CA GLN A 302 4.43 -18.78 1.86
C GLN A 302 4.18 -18.05 3.19
N GLN A 303 5.01 -17.06 3.52
CA GLN A 303 4.78 -16.20 4.68
C GLN A 303 3.44 -15.46 4.56
N ALA A 304 3.12 -14.89 3.39
CA ALA A 304 1.85 -14.21 3.16
C ALA A 304 0.65 -15.10 3.47
N LYS A 305 0.65 -16.33 2.97
CA LYS A 305 -0.42 -17.33 3.22
C LYS A 305 -0.57 -17.61 4.71
N LEU A 306 0.54 -17.89 5.40
CA LEU A 306 0.57 -18.21 6.82
C LEU A 306 0.03 -17.06 7.69
N PHE A 307 0.53 -15.83 7.47
CA PHE A 307 0.07 -14.67 8.23
C PHE A 307 -1.39 -14.32 7.94
N HIS A 308 -1.82 -14.48 6.69
CA HIS A 308 -3.21 -14.23 6.32
C HIS A 308 -4.17 -15.22 6.98
N GLU A 309 -3.83 -16.51 6.98
CA GLU A 309 -4.62 -17.56 7.66
C GLU A 309 -4.72 -17.29 9.16
N ALA A 310 -3.61 -16.89 9.80
CA ALA A 310 -3.59 -16.71 11.26
C ALA A 310 -4.28 -15.42 11.72
N LEU A 311 -4.19 -14.33 10.95
CA LEU A 311 -4.51 -12.97 11.39
C LEU A 311 -5.56 -12.27 10.53
N GLY A 312 -5.86 -12.76 9.33
CA GLY A 312 -6.71 -12.04 8.37
C GLY A 312 -6.05 -10.74 7.91
N VAL A 313 -4.90 -10.87 7.25
CA VAL A 313 -4.17 -9.72 6.63
C VAL A 313 -5.09 -8.99 5.67
N THR A 314 -5.10 -7.66 5.73
CA THR A 314 -5.96 -6.78 4.91
C THR A 314 -5.18 -5.97 3.87
N GLY A 315 -3.87 -5.81 4.08
CA GLY A 315 -2.97 -5.14 3.16
C GLY A 315 -1.54 -5.66 3.22
N ILE A 316 -0.80 -5.50 2.15
CA ILE A 316 0.58 -5.96 1.99
C ILE A 316 1.49 -4.77 1.70
N VAL A 317 2.68 -4.79 2.29
CA VAL A 317 3.82 -3.94 1.93
C VAL A 317 4.95 -4.84 1.45
N LEU A 318 5.47 -4.57 0.26
CA LEU A 318 6.62 -5.25 -0.30
C LEU A 318 7.86 -4.38 -0.17
N THR A 319 8.87 -4.87 0.53
CA THR A 319 10.13 -4.16 0.78
C THR A 319 11.29 -4.81 0.02
N LYS A 320 12.42 -4.11 -0.04
CA LYS A 320 13.67 -4.61 -0.62
C LYS A 320 13.56 -5.07 -2.08
N LEU A 321 12.71 -4.39 -2.84
CA LEU A 321 12.60 -4.65 -4.27
C LEU A 321 13.90 -4.34 -5.04
N ASP A 322 14.76 -3.48 -4.49
CA ASP A 322 16.11 -3.22 -4.98
C ASP A 322 17.09 -4.39 -4.78
N GLY A 323 16.80 -5.29 -3.86
CA GLY A 323 17.57 -6.53 -3.62
C GLY A 323 17.09 -7.74 -4.43
N THR A 324 15.98 -7.62 -5.15
CA THR A 324 15.49 -8.68 -6.04
C THR A 324 16.03 -8.45 -7.44
N ALA A 325 16.60 -9.48 -8.06
CA ALA A 325 17.05 -9.35 -9.43
C ALA A 325 15.89 -9.01 -10.40
N LYS A 326 14.59 -9.19 -10.00
CA LYS A 326 13.56 -9.31 -11.03
C LYS A 326 12.12 -8.91 -10.65
N GLY A 327 11.77 -8.73 -9.36
CA GLY A 327 10.45 -8.24 -8.94
C GLY A 327 9.22 -9.12 -9.27
N GLY A 328 9.40 -10.31 -9.84
CA GLY A 328 8.28 -11.18 -10.25
C GLY A 328 7.45 -11.73 -9.09
N ILE A 329 8.03 -11.78 -7.90
CA ILE A 329 7.31 -12.16 -6.68
C ILE A 329 6.07 -11.28 -6.42
N VAL A 330 6.09 -10.01 -6.86
CA VAL A 330 4.93 -9.10 -6.76
C VAL A 330 3.75 -9.64 -7.55
N LEU A 331 4.01 -10.21 -8.74
CA LEU A 331 2.99 -10.83 -9.60
C LEU A 331 2.43 -12.10 -8.94
N ALA A 332 3.30 -12.96 -8.37
CA ALA A 332 2.88 -14.17 -7.67
C ALA A 332 1.97 -13.83 -6.47
N ILE A 333 2.39 -12.88 -5.62
CA ILE A 333 1.62 -12.46 -4.46
C ILE A 333 0.27 -11.85 -4.88
N ALA A 334 0.24 -10.99 -5.89
CA ALA A 334 -0.99 -10.38 -6.38
C ALA A 334 -1.95 -11.44 -6.97
N SER A 335 -1.42 -12.39 -7.76
CA SER A 335 -2.21 -13.45 -8.40
C SER A 335 -2.84 -14.40 -7.40
N GLU A 336 -2.05 -14.85 -6.39
CA GLU A 336 -2.48 -15.88 -5.46
C GLU A 336 -3.21 -15.33 -4.24
N MET A 337 -2.72 -14.24 -3.64
CA MET A 337 -3.32 -13.69 -2.42
C MET A 337 -4.54 -12.84 -2.70
N ARG A 338 -4.56 -12.11 -3.82
CA ARG A 338 -5.63 -11.15 -4.19
C ARG A 338 -5.90 -10.11 -3.10
N LEU A 339 -4.92 -9.87 -2.24
CA LEU A 339 -4.95 -8.85 -1.21
C LEU A 339 -4.43 -7.52 -1.77
N PRO A 340 -4.88 -6.39 -1.22
CA PRO A 340 -4.30 -5.09 -1.56
C PRO A 340 -2.81 -5.03 -1.28
N ILE A 341 -2.01 -4.68 -2.27
CA ILE A 341 -0.64 -4.21 -2.09
C ILE A 341 -0.74 -2.71 -1.91
N ARG A 342 -0.43 -2.25 -0.69
CA ARG A 342 -0.58 -0.84 -0.31
C ARG A 342 0.62 0.00 -0.70
N PHE A 343 1.81 -0.52 -0.39
CA PHE A 343 3.07 0.19 -0.55
C PHE A 343 4.17 -0.73 -1.06
N ILE A 344 5.16 -0.12 -1.72
CA ILE A 344 6.41 -0.78 -2.10
C ILE A 344 7.62 0.03 -1.62
N GLY A 345 8.68 -0.68 -1.24
CA GLY A 345 9.98 -0.13 -0.83
C GLY A 345 11.08 -0.63 -1.74
N ILE A 346 11.84 0.31 -2.30
CA ILE A 346 12.90 0.09 -3.29
C ILE A 346 14.29 0.51 -2.76
N GLY A 347 14.42 0.69 -1.45
CA GLY A 347 15.66 1.11 -0.82
C GLY A 347 15.46 1.56 0.61
N GLU A 348 16.53 2.12 1.21
CA GLU A 348 16.55 2.52 2.62
C GLU A 348 16.05 3.94 2.87
N SER A 349 16.20 4.85 1.89
CA SER A 349 15.81 6.24 2.07
C SER A 349 14.30 6.40 2.23
N ALA A 350 13.88 7.51 2.81
CA ALA A 350 12.46 7.77 3.04
C ALA A 350 11.70 7.97 1.71
N GLU A 351 12.40 8.45 0.70
CA GLU A 351 11.92 8.66 -0.67
C GLU A 351 11.81 7.34 -1.46
N ASP A 352 12.40 6.24 -0.96
CA ASP A 352 12.35 4.90 -1.56
C ASP A 352 11.15 4.08 -1.06
N PHE A 353 10.05 4.77 -0.73
CA PHE A 353 8.81 4.14 -0.26
C PHE A 353 7.61 4.93 -0.77
N ASP A 354 6.71 4.24 -1.47
CA ASP A 354 5.54 4.89 -2.08
C ASP A 354 4.36 3.91 -2.20
N GLU A 355 3.18 4.44 -2.55
CA GLU A 355 2.02 3.64 -2.89
C GLU A 355 2.30 2.73 -4.09
N PHE A 356 1.67 1.55 -4.06
CA PHE A 356 1.77 0.63 -5.17
C PHE A 356 0.83 1.03 -6.30
N ASP A 357 1.41 1.34 -7.46
CA ASP A 357 0.70 1.54 -8.71
C ASP A 357 1.06 0.46 -9.73
N ALA A 358 0.05 -0.26 -10.22
CA ALA A 358 0.25 -1.41 -11.10
C ALA A 358 0.84 -1.02 -12.46
N GLU A 359 0.43 0.11 -13.02
CA GLU A 359 0.88 0.54 -14.35
C GLU A 359 2.32 1.02 -14.28
N SER A 360 2.65 1.90 -13.32
CA SER A 360 4.02 2.36 -13.08
C SER A 360 4.98 1.21 -12.79
N PHE A 361 4.53 0.21 -12.02
CA PHE A 361 5.35 -0.96 -11.71
C PHE A 361 5.64 -1.80 -12.96
N VAL A 362 4.62 -2.10 -13.78
CA VAL A 362 4.81 -2.86 -15.03
C VAL A 362 5.64 -2.08 -16.04
N ASP A 363 5.43 -0.77 -16.17
CA ASP A 363 6.21 0.07 -17.07
C ASP A 363 7.68 0.15 -16.64
N ALA A 364 7.95 0.09 -15.34
CA ALA A 364 9.32 -0.03 -14.84
C ALA A 364 9.97 -1.40 -15.16
N LEU A 365 9.19 -2.47 -15.26
CA LEU A 365 9.70 -3.80 -15.63
C LEU A 365 9.96 -3.95 -17.14
N ILE A 366 9.15 -3.30 -17.99
CA ILE A 366 9.22 -3.43 -19.44
C ILE A 366 9.89 -2.20 -20.02
N LYS A 367 11.09 -2.36 -20.63
CA LYS A 367 11.77 -1.28 -21.34
C LYS A 367 10.95 -0.88 -22.58
N PRO A 368 10.63 0.41 -22.81
CA PRO A 368 9.98 0.84 -24.04
C PRO A 368 10.82 0.47 -25.27
N THR A 369 10.18 0.01 -26.32
CA THR A 369 10.84 -0.40 -27.59
C THR A 369 11.60 0.75 -28.25
N SER A 370 11.21 2.00 -28.03
CA SER A 370 11.88 3.20 -28.53
C SER A 370 13.28 3.45 -27.92
N GLU A 371 13.68 2.70 -26.89
CA GLU A 371 15.00 2.76 -26.27
C GLU A 371 15.89 1.53 -26.59
N VAL A 372 15.37 0.60 -27.39
CA VAL A 372 16.11 -0.55 -27.94
C VAL A 372 16.61 -0.14 -29.32
N GLY A 373 17.65 0.68 -29.34
CA GLY A 373 18.33 1.12 -30.54
C GLY A 373 19.82 0.92 -30.38
#